data_8372d578c9b7c959a6098c2821664822
#
_entry.id   8372d578c9b7c959a6098c2821664822
#
_cell.length_a   1.000
_cell.length_b   1.000
_cell.length_c   1.000
_cell.angle_alpha   90.00
_cell.angle_beta   90.00
_cell.angle_gamma   90.00
#
_symmetry.space_group_name_H-M   'P 1'
#
loop_
_entity.id
_entity.type
_entity.pdbx_description
1 polymer ?
#
loop_
_entity_poly.entity_id
_entity_poly.type
_entity_poly.pdbx_seq_one_letter_code
_entity_poly.pdbx_strand_id
1 'polypeptide(L)'
;MQVDTERFSWFQVPEEIKKLLILATENLENTSASEKYMNQALAKTGDNLEVLVAAYRYFYYKYNYTMALQTAIKVIDKIKLTEKLPDDWQQLQPILIKRKEEPQIRLYLNAYAASGLVLAKLGEIEKAKEISTQVKSIDDKNDFGAGILLDILTRPAEEDED
;
A
#
# COMPACT_ATOMS: atom_id res chain seq x y z
N MET A 1 10.68 23.81 -4.07
CA MET A 1 9.76 23.23 -3.07
C MET A 1 10.45 22.15 -2.29
N GLN A 2 10.30 22.19 -0.99
CA GLN A 2 10.95 21.20 -0.14
C GLN A 2 10.09 19.93 -0.08
N VAL A 3 10.71 18.77 -0.28
CA VAL A 3 10.01 17.49 -0.22
C VAL A 3 9.95 17.04 1.24
N ASP A 4 8.78 16.61 1.65
CA ASP A 4 8.58 16.05 3.00
C ASP A 4 9.02 14.59 2.99
N THR A 5 10.30 14.37 3.33
CA THR A 5 10.89 13.03 3.31
C THR A 5 10.36 12.14 4.43
N GLU A 6 9.89 12.73 5.53
CA GLU A 6 9.29 11.94 6.62
C GLU A 6 8.01 11.26 6.16
N ARG A 7 7.21 11.97 5.35
CA ARG A 7 5.96 11.46 4.84
C ARG A 7 6.15 10.25 3.92
N PHE A 8 7.21 10.24 3.13
CA PHE A 8 7.43 9.22 2.10
C PHE A 8 8.40 8.13 2.51
N SER A 9 9.13 8.33 3.61
CA SER A 9 10.05 7.32 4.14
C SER A 9 11.12 6.84 3.15
N TRP A 10 11.51 7.71 2.20
CA TRP A 10 12.46 7.35 1.14
C TRP A 10 13.84 7.98 1.31
N PHE A 11 14.06 8.65 2.43
CA PHE A 11 15.33 9.36 2.64
C PHE A 11 16.52 8.41 2.85
N GLN A 12 16.27 7.14 3.13
CA GLN A 12 17.31 6.14 3.34
C GLN A 12 17.70 5.36 2.09
N VAL A 13 17.03 5.63 0.96
CA VAL A 13 17.39 4.97 -0.29
C VAL A 13 18.63 5.63 -0.89
N PRO A 14 19.37 4.94 -1.80
CA PRO A 14 20.51 5.55 -2.47
C PRO A 14 20.14 6.87 -3.15
N GLU A 15 21.09 7.81 -3.17
CA GLU A 15 20.84 9.16 -3.69
C GLU A 15 20.30 9.15 -5.13
N GLU A 16 20.82 8.26 -5.96
CA GLU A 16 20.36 8.12 -7.35
C GLU A 16 18.86 7.79 -7.43
N ILE A 17 18.42 6.88 -6.56
CA ILE A 17 17.00 6.48 -6.52
C ILE A 17 16.15 7.61 -5.96
N LYS A 18 16.66 8.25 -4.91
CA LYS A 18 15.97 9.38 -4.28
C LYS A 18 15.68 10.48 -5.28
N LYS A 19 16.64 10.79 -6.15
CA LYS A 19 16.44 11.79 -7.20
C LYS A 19 15.32 11.41 -8.14
N LEU A 20 15.22 10.13 -8.52
CA LEU A 20 14.15 9.67 -9.40
C LEU A 20 12.78 9.79 -8.72
N LEU A 21 12.69 9.45 -7.43
CA LEU A 21 11.43 9.58 -6.69
C LEU A 21 11.00 11.02 -6.57
N ILE A 22 11.96 11.93 -6.34
CA ILE A 22 11.67 13.36 -6.26
C ILE A 22 11.18 13.88 -7.62
N LEU A 23 11.83 13.47 -8.71
CA LEU A 23 11.42 13.88 -10.05
C LEU A 23 10.01 13.37 -10.37
N ALA A 24 9.69 12.16 -9.97
CA ALA A 24 8.33 11.64 -10.15
C ALA A 24 7.31 12.49 -9.41
N THR A 25 7.64 12.89 -8.18
CA THR A 25 6.76 13.72 -7.36
C THR A 25 6.59 15.12 -7.94
N GLU A 26 7.68 15.72 -8.44
CA GLU A 26 7.65 17.06 -9.00
C GLU A 26 6.90 17.13 -10.34
N ASN A 27 6.74 16.00 -11.02
CA ASN A 27 6.11 15.93 -12.33
C ASN A 27 4.75 15.22 -12.28
N LEU A 28 4.07 15.26 -11.15
CA LEU A 28 2.80 14.53 -10.98
C LEU A 28 1.74 14.89 -12.02
N GLU A 29 1.68 16.15 -12.44
CA GLU A 29 0.71 16.59 -13.44
C GLU A 29 1.04 16.09 -14.84
N ASN A 30 2.30 15.75 -15.08
CA ASN A 30 2.73 15.14 -16.33
C ASN A 30 2.88 13.63 -16.10
N THR A 31 1.80 12.90 -16.25
CA THR A 31 1.75 11.47 -15.93
C THR A 31 2.83 10.69 -16.68
N SER A 32 3.03 10.97 -17.97
CA SER A 32 4.02 10.26 -18.75
C SER A 32 5.42 10.42 -18.19
N ALA A 33 5.80 11.65 -17.82
CA ALA A 33 7.12 11.93 -17.28
C ALA A 33 7.28 11.34 -15.86
N SER A 34 6.29 11.54 -14.99
CA SER A 34 6.39 11.06 -13.62
C SER A 34 6.43 9.53 -13.57
N GLU A 35 5.65 8.87 -14.41
CA GLU A 35 5.62 7.41 -14.47
C GLU A 35 6.95 6.85 -14.96
N LYS A 36 7.58 7.55 -15.91
CA LYS A 36 8.92 7.18 -16.40
C LYS A 36 9.93 7.19 -15.26
N TYR A 37 9.95 8.24 -14.46
CA TYR A 37 10.88 8.33 -13.32
C TYR A 37 10.60 7.25 -12.29
N MET A 38 9.33 7.00 -11.99
CA MET A 38 8.96 5.96 -11.03
C MET A 38 9.39 4.58 -11.52
N ASN A 39 9.17 4.28 -12.80
CA ASN A 39 9.57 3.00 -13.38
C ASN A 39 11.09 2.85 -13.41
N GLN A 40 11.82 3.93 -13.64
CA GLN A 40 13.28 3.89 -13.56
C GLN A 40 13.76 3.56 -12.15
N ALA A 41 13.13 4.15 -11.14
CA ALA A 41 13.48 3.85 -9.75
C ALA A 41 13.24 2.38 -9.43
N LEU A 42 12.10 1.84 -9.84
CA LEU A 42 11.77 0.43 -9.64
C LEU A 42 12.77 -0.49 -10.35
N ALA A 43 13.15 -0.15 -11.58
CA ALA A 43 14.08 -0.95 -12.37
C ALA A 43 15.47 -1.00 -11.72
N LYS A 44 15.88 0.08 -11.09
CA LYS A 44 17.22 0.16 -10.47
C LYS A 44 17.32 -0.58 -9.14
N THR A 45 16.24 -0.63 -8.37
CA THR A 45 16.27 -1.24 -7.03
C THR A 45 15.57 -2.57 -6.93
N GLY A 46 14.66 -2.85 -7.88
CA GLY A 46 13.93 -4.11 -7.89
C GLY A 46 13.00 -4.29 -6.71
N ASP A 47 13.56 -4.64 -5.57
CA ASP A 47 12.75 -5.00 -4.39
C ASP A 47 13.06 -4.18 -3.15
N ASN A 48 13.67 -3.00 -3.29
CA ASN A 48 13.89 -2.12 -2.15
C ASN A 48 12.54 -1.72 -1.56
N LEU A 49 12.35 -2.01 -0.27
CA LEU A 49 11.05 -1.81 0.39
C LEU A 49 10.58 -0.36 0.36
N GLU A 50 11.51 0.58 0.58
CA GLU A 50 11.17 2.01 0.58
C GLU A 50 10.65 2.45 -0.80
N VAL A 51 11.28 1.97 -1.86
CA VAL A 51 10.89 2.30 -3.23
C VAL A 51 9.54 1.66 -3.57
N LEU A 52 9.33 0.42 -3.16
CA LEU A 52 8.05 -0.26 -3.40
C LEU A 52 6.90 0.45 -2.71
N VAL A 53 7.12 0.93 -1.47
CA VAL A 53 6.09 1.69 -0.75
C VAL A 53 5.78 2.99 -1.47
N ALA A 54 6.80 3.73 -1.89
CA ALA A 54 6.60 4.96 -2.65
C ALA A 54 5.85 4.67 -3.95
N ALA A 55 6.17 3.55 -4.60
CA ALA A 55 5.57 3.19 -5.88
C ALA A 55 4.07 2.89 -5.75
N TYR A 56 3.67 2.06 -4.76
CA TYR A 56 2.25 1.73 -4.69
C TYR A 56 1.41 2.97 -4.35
N ARG A 57 1.93 3.87 -3.53
CA ARG A 57 1.24 5.11 -3.20
C ARG A 57 1.14 6.01 -4.42
N TYR A 58 2.21 6.10 -5.18
CA TYR A 58 2.23 6.88 -6.41
C TYR A 58 1.22 6.34 -7.43
N PHE A 59 1.25 5.04 -7.70
CA PHE A 59 0.34 4.46 -8.69
C PHE A 59 -1.11 4.59 -8.25
N TYR A 60 -1.40 4.45 -6.95
CA TYR A 60 -2.75 4.66 -6.45
C TYR A 60 -3.19 6.12 -6.68
N TYR A 61 -2.32 7.07 -6.36
CA TYR A 61 -2.62 8.48 -6.57
C TYR A 61 -2.91 8.78 -8.04
N LYS A 62 -2.20 8.13 -8.95
CA LYS A 62 -2.37 8.33 -10.40
C LYS A 62 -3.46 7.43 -10.99
N TYR A 63 -4.24 6.77 -10.20
CA TYR A 63 -5.33 5.87 -10.63
C TYR A 63 -4.84 4.67 -11.44
N ASN A 64 -3.57 4.33 -11.35
CA ASN A 64 -3.04 3.12 -11.97
C ASN A 64 -3.16 1.97 -10.98
N TYR A 65 -4.39 1.48 -10.83
CA TYR A 65 -4.71 0.50 -9.80
C TYR A 65 -4.02 -0.84 -10.02
N THR A 66 -3.83 -1.25 -11.26
CA THR A 66 -3.14 -2.49 -11.55
C THR A 66 -1.70 -2.46 -11.03
N MET A 67 -0.96 -1.40 -11.32
CA MET A 67 0.41 -1.26 -10.83
C MET A 67 0.44 -1.03 -9.31
N ALA A 68 -0.53 -0.31 -8.78
CA ALA A 68 -0.62 -0.11 -7.33
C ALA A 68 -0.78 -1.45 -6.62
N LEU A 69 -1.64 -2.34 -7.14
CA LEU A 69 -1.84 -3.65 -6.55
C LEU A 69 -0.56 -4.49 -6.64
N GLN A 70 0.08 -4.52 -7.80
CA GLN A 70 1.30 -5.31 -7.99
C GLN A 70 2.41 -4.88 -7.03
N THR A 71 2.60 -3.57 -6.87
CA THR A 71 3.66 -3.07 -5.98
C THR A 71 3.30 -3.26 -4.51
N ALA A 72 2.03 -3.11 -4.13
CA ALA A 72 1.60 -3.39 -2.75
C ALA A 72 1.81 -4.86 -2.40
N ILE A 73 1.50 -5.77 -3.32
CA ILE A 73 1.72 -7.20 -3.10
C ILE A 73 3.20 -7.51 -2.91
N LYS A 74 4.08 -6.84 -3.65
CA LYS A 74 5.53 -7.02 -3.48
C LYS A 74 5.97 -6.58 -2.08
N VAL A 75 5.41 -5.50 -1.55
CA VAL A 75 5.69 -5.07 -0.17
C VAL A 75 5.25 -6.15 0.81
N ILE A 76 4.03 -6.65 0.65
CA ILE A 76 3.46 -7.68 1.52
C ILE A 76 4.34 -8.93 1.51
N ASP A 77 4.70 -9.41 0.31
CA ASP A 77 5.50 -10.63 0.16
C ASP A 77 6.89 -10.47 0.75
N LYS A 78 7.50 -9.31 0.58
CA LYS A 78 8.83 -9.07 1.12
C LYS A 78 8.82 -9.08 2.65
N ILE A 79 7.84 -8.45 3.26
CA ILE A 79 7.73 -8.43 4.72
C ILE A 79 7.41 -9.83 5.26
N LYS A 80 6.53 -10.56 4.58
CA LYS A 80 6.25 -11.95 4.97
C LYS A 80 7.52 -12.78 5.00
N LEU A 81 8.37 -12.61 3.99
CA LEU A 81 9.60 -13.37 3.89
C LEU A 81 10.59 -12.98 4.99
N THR A 82 10.82 -11.68 5.16
CA THR A 82 11.84 -11.21 6.13
C THR A 82 11.40 -11.43 7.58
N GLU A 83 10.10 -11.30 7.86
CA GLU A 83 9.57 -11.48 9.21
C GLU A 83 9.08 -12.90 9.47
N LYS A 84 9.20 -13.78 8.47
CA LYS A 84 8.79 -15.18 8.57
C LYS A 84 7.35 -15.34 9.00
N LEU A 85 6.47 -14.57 8.36
CA LEU A 85 5.04 -14.62 8.68
C LEU A 85 4.37 -15.80 7.95
N PRO A 86 3.46 -16.51 8.62
CA PRO A 86 2.73 -17.62 7.98
C PRO A 86 1.71 -17.10 6.98
N ASP A 87 1.34 -17.94 6.01
CA ASP A 87 0.30 -17.61 5.03
C ASP A 87 -1.10 -17.82 5.57
N ASP A 88 -1.28 -18.82 6.44
CA ASP A 88 -2.58 -19.14 6.99
C ASP A 88 -3.05 -18.02 7.94
N TRP A 89 -4.25 -17.49 7.65
CA TRP A 89 -4.77 -16.37 8.42
C TRP A 89 -4.94 -16.68 9.90
N GLN A 90 -5.38 -17.89 10.22
CA GLN A 90 -5.59 -18.27 11.62
C GLN A 90 -4.28 -18.27 12.41
N GLN A 91 -3.16 -18.55 11.74
CA GLN A 91 -1.84 -18.48 12.37
C GLN A 91 -1.28 -17.07 12.33
N LEU A 92 -1.57 -16.33 11.28
CA LEU A 92 -1.02 -14.98 11.07
C LEU A 92 -1.68 -13.96 12.00
N GLN A 93 -2.98 -14.00 12.17
CA GLN A 93 -3.73 -13.00 12.93
C GLN A 93 -3.16 -12.76 14.34
N PRO A 94 -2.94 -13.80 15.17
CA PRO A 94 -2.40 -13.59 16.53
C PRO A 94 -1.01 -12.92 16.49
N ILE A 95 -0.20 -13.25 15.50
CA ILE A 95 1.13 -12.67 15.35
C ILE A 95 1.02 -11.19 15.05
N LEU A 96 0.14 -10.82 14.12
CA LEU A 96 -0.06 -9.42 13.75
C LEU A 96 -0.60 -8.60 14.94
N ILE A 97 -1.54 -9.17 15.70
CA ILE A 97 -2.08 -8.50 16.88
C ILE A 97 -0.98 -8.24 17.90
N LYS A 98 -0.15 -9.25 18.16
CA LYS A 98 0.92 -9.15 19.15
C LYS A 98 1.99 -8.14 18.73
N ARG A 99 2.27 -8.06 17.44
CA ARG A 99 3.37 -7.25 16.91
C ARG A 99 2.90 -5.98 16.22
N LYS A 100 1.66 -5.57 16.38
CA LYS A 100 1.07 -4.48 15.59
C LYS A 100 1.74 -3.12 15.77
N GLU A 101 2.50 -2.93 16.84
CA GLU A 101 3.22 -1.66 17.06
C GLU A 101 4.60 -1.65 16.42
N GLU A 102 5.09 -2.78 15.94
CA GLU A 102 6.40 -2.83 15.27
C GLU A 102 6.32 -2.18 13.90
N PRO A 103 7.32 -1.36 13.50
CA PRO A 103 7.26 -0.64 12.23
C PRO A 103 7.05 -1.54 11.01
N GLN A 104 7.70 -2.70 10.95
CA GLN A 104 7.56 -3.61 9.82
C GLN A 104 6.16 -4.20 9.74
N ILE A 105 5.56 -4.50 10.87
CA ILE A 105 4.21 -5.04 10.91
C ILE A 105 3.19 -3.95 10.54
N ARG A 106 3.41 -2.72 11.02
CA ARG A 106 2.55 -1.61 10.62
C ARG A 106 2.62 -1.37 9.11
N LEU A 107 3.81 -1.49 8.55
CA LEU A 107 3.97 -1.35 7.10
C LEU A 107 3.24 -2.47 6.34
N TYR A 108 3.33 -3.70 6.85
CA TYR A 108 2.58 -4.83 6.31
C TYR A 108 1.08 -4.53 6.31
N LEU A 109 0.56 -4.07 7.44
CA LEU A 109 -0.86 -3.77 7.58
C LEU A 109 -1.30 -2.63 6.67
N ASN A 110 -0.47 -1.60 6.54
CA ASN A 110 -0.74 -0.51 5.60
C ASN A 110 -0.84 -1.02 4.16
N ALA A 111 0.13 -1.82 3.74
CA ALA A 111 0.14 -2.36 2.37
C ALA A 111 -1.02 -3.32 2.15
N TYR A 112 -1.34 -4.13 3.15
CA TYR A 112 -2.45 -5.07 3.06
C TYR A 112 -3.78 -4.35 2.96
N ALA A 113 -4.00 -3.34 3.81
CA ALA A 113 -5.20 -2.51 3.75
C ALA A 113 -5.30 -1.78 2.39
N ALA A 114 -4.17 -1.26 1.90
CA ALA A 114 -4.13 -0.59 0.60
C ALA A 114 -4.49 -1.55 -0.52
N SER A 115 -4.04 -2.81 -0.44
CA SER A 115 -4.40 -3.80 -1.45
C SER A 115 -5.90 -4.06 -1.48
N GLY A 116 -6.55 -4.05 -0.31
CA GLY A 116 -8.00 -4.17 -0.23
C GLY A 116 -8.71 -3.01 -0.91
N LEU A 117 -8.24 -1.80 -0.67
CA LEU A 117 -8.81 -0.61 -1.30
C LEU A 117 -8.65 -0.65 -2.81
N VAL A 118 -7.46 -1.02 -3.29
CA VAL A 118 -7.20 -1.11 -4.73
C VAL A 118 -8.06 -2.19 -5.36
N LEU A 119 -8.22 -3.34 -4.71
CA LEU A 119 -9.08 -4.40 -5.22
C LEU A 119 -10.53 -3.92 -5.36
N ALA A 120 -11.01 -3.12 -4.39
CA ALA A 120 -12.34 -2.53 -4.49
C ALA A 120 -12.45 -1.62 -5.71
N LYS A 121 -11.43 -0.82 -5.98
CA LYS A 121 -11.39 0.05 -7.17
C LYS A 121 -11.37 -0.75 -8.47
N LEU A 122 -10.79 -1.95 -8.43
CA LEU A 122 -10.75 -2.83 -9.60
C LEU A 122 -12.01 -3.69 -9.76
N GLY A 123 -12.97 -3.55 -8.85
CA GLY A 123 -14.21 -4.30 -8.92
C GLY A 123 -14.21 -5.65 -8.21
N GLU A 124 -13.09 -6.00 -7.57
CA GLU A 124 -12.95 -7.26 -6.84
C GLU A 124 -13.50 -7.10 -5.42
N ILE A 125 -14.82 -6.95 -5.33
CA ILE A 125 -15.49 -6.54 -4.09
C ILE A 125 -15.37 -7.59 -3.00
N GLU A 126 -15.54 -8.87 -3.33
CA GLU A 126 -15.49 -9.92 -2.31
C GLU A 126 -14.09 -10.05 -1.68
N LYS A 127 -13.05 -9.97 -2.50
CA LYS A 127 -11.68 -9.99 -1.99
C LYS A 127 -11.39 -8.75 -1.14
N ALA A 128 -11.90 -7.59 -1.57
CA ALA A 128 -11.74 -6.35 -0.81
C ALA A 128 -12.40 -6.45 0.56
N LYS A 129 -13.60 -7.03 0.63
CA LYS A 129 -14.32 -7.24 1.90
C LYS A 129 -13.54 -8.17 2.81
N GLU A 130 -13.01 -9.26 2.26
CA GLU A 130 -12.24 -10.22 3.05
C GLU A 130 -11.02 -9.56 3.68
N ILE A 131 -10.24 -8.83 2.88
CA ILE A 131 -9.05 -8.15 3.38
C ILE A 131 -9.42 -7.09 4.40
N SER A 132 -10.45 -6.29 4.12
CA SER A 132 -10.88 -5.23 5.03
C SER A 132 -11.35 -5.80 6.37
N THR A 133 -12.06 -6.93 6.34
CA THR A 133 -12.51 -7.60 7.55
C THR A 133 -11.31 -8.09 8.37
N GLN A 134 -10.32 -8.67 7.70
CA GLN A 134 -9.12 -9.15 8.36
C GLN A 134 -8.34 -8.01 9.01
N VAL A 135 -8.12 -6.92 8.28
CA VAL A 135 -7.38 -5.77 8.82
C VAL A 135 -8.15 -5.14 9.98
N LYS A 136 -9.48 -4.99 9.84
CA LYS A 136 -10.30 -4.43 10.92
C LYS A 136 -10.20 -5.24 12.21
N SER A 137 -10.06 -6.55 12.11
CA SER A 137 -9.95 -7.41 13.30
C SER A 137 -8.68 -7.13 14.09
N ILE A 138 -7.69 -6.48 13.49
CA ILE A 138 -6.42 -6.14 14.14
C ILE A 138 -6.38 -4.66 14.48
N ASP A 139 -6.94 -3.83 13.62
CA ASP A 139 -6.85 -2.36 13.65
C ASP A 139 -7.95 -1.78 14.53
N ASP A 140 -7.84 -1.95 15.83
CA ASP A 140 -8.86 -1.50 16.79
C ASP A 140 -9.02 0.01 16.84
N LYS A 141 -8.00 0.76 16.40
CA LYS A 141 -8.05 2.24 16.37
C LYS A 141 -8.38 2.78 14.98
N ASN A 142 -8.63 1.89 14.03
CA ASN A 142 -8.92 2.25 12.64
C ASN A 142 -7.82 3.10 11.98
N ASP A 143 -6.57 2.82 12.34
CA ASP A 143 -5.41 3.55 11.81
C ASP A 143 -5.22 3.33 10.31
N PHE A 144 -5.68 2.20 9.78
CA PHE A 144 -5.48 1.83 8.38
C PHE A 144 -6.72 2.03 7.52
N GLY A 145 -7.81 2.54 8.10
CA GLY A 145 -9.01 2.86 7.35
C GLY A 145 -9.85 1.68 6.88
N ALA A 146 -9.50 0.45 7.28
CA ALA A 146 -10.21 -0.73 6.81
C ALA A 146 -11.68 -0.78 7.24
N GLY A 147 -11.98 -0.26 8.43
CA GLY A 147 -13.36 -0.23 8.91
C GLY A 147 -14.24 0.65 8.07
N ILE A 148 -13.73 1.80 7.65
CA ILE A 148 -14.46 2.73 6.80
C ILE A 148 -14.71 2.09 5.43
N LEU A 149 -13.69 1.48 4.85
CA LEU A 149 -13.82 0.81 3.56
C LEU A 149 -14.84 -0.33 3.64
N LEU A 150 -14.77 -1.14 4.68
CA LEU A 150 -15.70 -2.26 4.87
C LEU A 150 -17.15 -1.77 4.95
N ASP A 151 -17.38 -0.68 5.71
CA ASP A 151 -18.72 -0.09 5.81
C ASP A 151 -19.24 0.36 4.45
N ILE A 152 -18.38 0.97 3.64
CA ILE A 152 -18.76 1.40 2.30
C ILE A 152 -19.11 0.19 1.42
N LEU A 153 -18.30 -0.86 1.46
CA LEU A 153 -18.48 -2.05 0.63
C LEU A 153 -19.72 -2.86 1.01
N THR A 154 -20.16 -2.76 2.27
CA THR A 154 -21.34 -3.49 2.74
C THR A 154 -22.61 -2.66 2.74
N ARG A 155 -22.53 -1.40 2.32
CA ARG A 155 -23.67 -0.49 2.30
C ARG A 155 -24.72 -0.97 1.27
N PRO A 156 -26.03 -0.90 1.61
CA PRO A 156 -27.06 -1.26 0.65
C PRO A 156 -27.03 -0.40 -0.60
N ALA A 157 -27.32 -0.99 -1.74
CA ALA A 157 -27.28 -0.30 -3.03
C ALA A 157 -28.25 0.87 -3.13
N GLU A 158 -29.38 0.78 -2.45
CA GLU A 158 -30.41 1.84 -2.49
C GLU A 158 -29.91 3.15 -1.90
N GLU A 159 -28.92 3.11 -1.04
CA GLU A 159 -28.39 4.33 -0.42
C GLU A 159 -27.55 5.16 -1.37
N ASP A 160 -27.20 4.59 -2.51
CA ASP A 160 -26.38 5.27 -3.50
C ASP A 160 -27.19 6.01 -4.54
N GLU A 161 -28.51 5.90 -4.47
CA GLU A 161 -29.37 6.59 -5.42
C GLU A 161 -29.66 8.00 -4.98
N ASP A 162 -29.69 8.87 -5.93
CA ASP A 162 -30.06 10.23 -5.63
C ASP A 162 -30.80 10.90 -6.59
#